data_262d18070805c6a0110640102553414b
#
_entry.id   262d18070805c6a0110640102553414b
#
_cell.length_a   1.000
_cell.length_b   1.000
_cell.length_c   1.000
_cell.angle_alpha   90.00
_cell.angle_beta   90.00
_cell.angle_gamma   90.00
#
_symmetry.space_group_name_H-M   'P 1'
#
loop_
_entity.id
_entity.type
_entity.pdbx_description
1 polymer ?
#
loop_
_entity_poly.entity_id
_entity_poly.type
_entity_poly.pdbx_seq_one_letter_code
_entity_poly.pdbx_strand_id
1 'polypeptide(L)'
;MARAQPLDFATLEAAARWYVDLRGEGPDDGLREAHRRWLERDPRHVQAWERLARLQDKLGQLSPAVARPTLASARAKRRDVLKVLSILLMAGGAGTLAWNTTPLPTLMADQRTGTGERRRVQLDDGSQLQLNTATAVDIRYSAHLREVRLLQGEIQIETARDASARPFVVHTAEGSIRALGTRFVVRHDTAQTLVSVQEHAVEVRSAVLSGPAVRVDAGQQVSFRRDAVDAVQRASAQSDAWTRDMLVVNDWRLEDFVRELQRYRPGHLGCDPAVAALRISGAFHLTSTDTILDNLTSTLPVRIRRFSRYWASVEPV
;
A
#
# COMPACT_ATOMS: atom_id res chain seq x y z
N MET A 1 -28.06 3.60 -19.49
CA MET A 1 -26.71 3.01 -19.45
C MET A 1 -26.74 1.79 -18.53
N ALA A 2 -26.67 0.58 -19.08
CA ALA A 2 -26.71 -0.67 -18.30
C ALA A 2 -25.43 -0.78 -17.46
N ARG A 3 -25.58 -0.97 -16.13
CA ARG A 3 -24.46 -1.29 -15.24
C ARG A 3 -23.84 -2.61 -15.70
N ALA A 4 -22.55 -2.59 -16.07
CA ALA A 4 -21.79 -3.80 -16.36
C ALA A 4 -21.81 -4.68 -15.11
N GLN A 5 -22.39 -5.88 -15.22
CA GLN A 5 -22.34 -6.89 -14.16
C GLN A 5 -20.88 -7.35 -13.97
N PRO A 6 -20.44 -7.57 -12.73
CA PRO A 6 -19.07 -8.07 -12.48
C PRO A 6 -18.92 -9.46 -13.10
N LEU A 7 -17.80 -9.66 -13.83
CA LEU A 7 -17.44 -10.96 -14.41
C LEU A 7 -17.11 -11.95 -13.27
N ASP A 8 -17.73 -13.11 -13.28
CA ASP A 8 -17.44 -14.17 -12.33
C ASP A 8 -16.11 -14.90 -12.69
N PHE A 9 -15.56 -15.59 -11.70
CA PHE A 9 -14.28 -16.29 -11.84
C PHE A 9 -14.32 -17.39 -12.90
N ALA A 10 -15.43 -18.13 -13.02
CA ALA A 10 -15.56 -19.23 -13.96
C ALA A 10 -15.51 -18.73 -15.41
N THR A 11 -16.14 -17.59 -15.70
CA THR A 11 -16.11 -16.95 -17.02
C THR A 11 -14.70 -16.46 -17.39
N LEU A 12 -13.96 -15.88 -16.43
CA LEU A 12 -12.56 -15.47 -16.65
C LEU A 12 -11.62 -16.66 -16.86
N GLU A 13 -11.82 -17.74 -16.11
CA GLU A 13 -11.07 -18.98 -16.26
C GLU A 13 -11.33 -19.64 -17.64
N ALA A 14 -12.58 -19.65 -18.09
CA ALA A 14 -12.94 -20.16 -19.40
C ALA A 14 -12.28 -19.34 -20.52
N ALA A 15 -12.27 -18.00 -20.43
CA ALA A 15 -11.57 -17.14 -21.38
C ALA A 15 -10.06 -17.43 -21.41
N ALA A 16 -9.45 -17.64 -20.25
CA ALA A 16 -8.03 -17.97 -20.13
C ALA A 16 -7.70 -19.34 -20.78
N ARG A 17 -8.58 -20.34 -20.63
CA ARG A 17 -8.43 -21.66 -21.31
C ARG A 17 -8.48 -21.49 -22.81
N TRP A 18 -9.48 -20.81 -23.35
CA TRP A 18 -9.58 -20.54 -24.80
C TRP A 18 -8.34 -19.81 -25.32
N TYR A 19 -7.79 -18.88 -24.56
CA TYR A 19 -6.58 -18.18 -24.97
C TYR A 19 -5.36 -19.10 -25.11
N VAL A 20 -5.18 -20.04 -24.17
CA VAL A 20 -4.09 -21.04 -24.23
C VAL A 20 -4.30 -22.02 -25.36
N ASP A 21 -5.53 -22.50 -25.51
CA ASP A 21 -5.85 -23.51 -26.53
C ASP A 21 -5.69 -22.96 -27.97
N LEU A 22 -6.09 -21.69 -28.20
CA LEU A 22 -5.93 -21.03 -29.49
C LEU A 22 -4.48 -20.64 -29.85
N ARG A 23 -3.57 -20.63 -28.87
CA ARG A 23 -2.13 -20.33 -29.05
C ARG A 23 -1.22 -21.57 -28.97
N GLY A 24 -1.78 -22.72 -28.73
CA GLY A 24 -1.07 -23.97 -28.80
C GLY A 24 -0.60 -24.30 -30.26
N GLU A 25 0.27 -25.29 -30.40
CA GLU A 25 0.76 -25.71 -31.71
C GLU A 25 -0.42 -26.22 -32.57
N GLY A 26 -0.78 -25.44 -33.60
CA GLY A 26 -1.76 -25.81 -34.61
C GLY A 26 -3.23 -25.79 -34.18
N PRO A 27 -3.81 -24.63 -33.82
CA PRO A 27 -5.26 -24.55 -33.60
C PRO A 27 -6.00 -24.88 -34.88
N ASP A 28 -6.78 -25.98 -34.87
CA ASP A 28 -7.59 -26.40 -36.01
C ASP A 28 -8.83 -25.50 -36.16
N ASP A 29 -9.52 -25.61 -37.33
CA ASP A 29 -10.72 -24.82 -37.59
C ASP A 29 -11.89 -25.19 -36.68
N GLY A 30 -11.92 -26.41 -36.16
CA GLY A 30 -12.90 -26.89 -35.19
C GLY A 30 -12.77 -26.16 -33.83
N LEU A 31 -11.54 -25.91 -33.39
CA LEU A 31 -11.27 -25.17 -32.15
C LEU A 31 -11.66 -23.69 -32.27
N ARG A 32 -11.39 -23.06 -33.41
CA ARG A 32 -11.80 -21.68 -33.71
C ARG A 32 -13.32 -21.53 -33.74
N GLU A 33 -14.02 -22.49 -34.35
CA GLU A 33 -15.48 -22.51 -34.40
C GLU A 33 -16.10 -22.75 -33.02
N ALA A 34 -15.53 -23.61 -32.19
CA ALA A 34 -15.96 -23.84 -30.83
C ALA A 34 -15.77 -22.58 -29.94
N HIS A 35 -14.69 -21.85 -30.14
CA HIS A 35 -14.45 -20.56 -29.45
C HIS A 35 -15.49 -19.52 -29.87
N ARG A 36 -15.80 -19.38 -31.18
CA ARG A 36 -16.82 -18.47 -31.68
C ARG A 36 -18.18 -18.75 -31.03
N ARG A 37 -18.60 -20.02 -31.03
CA ARG A 37 -19.86 -20.44 -30.37
C ARG A 37 -19.86 -20.18 -28.87
N TRP A 38 -18.71 -20.27 -28.21
CA TRP A 38 -18.60 -19.90 -26.79
C TRP A 38 -18.79 -18.39 -26.59
N LEU A 39 -18.24 -17.54 -27.43
CA LEU A 39 -18.44 -16.08 -27.37
C LEU A 39 -19.92 -15.70 -27.60
N GLU A 40 -20.61 -16.37 -28.48
CA GLU A 40 -22.03 -16.10 -28.83
C GLU A 40 -23.01 -16.50 -27.71
N ARG A 41 -22.65 -17.42 -26.80
CA ARG A 41 -23.55 -17.93 -25.76
C ARG A 41 -23.89 -16.92 -24.66
N ASP A 42 -22.99 -16.01 -24.34
CA ASP A 42 -23.19 -15.06 -23.27
C ASP A 42 -22.35 -13.80 -23.51
N PRO A 43 -22.96 -12.60 -23.45
CA PRO A 43 -22.21 -11.32 -23.56
C PRO A 43 -21.05 -11.18 -22.56
N ARG A 44 -21.09 -11.86 -21.42
CA ARG A 44 -20.00 -11.89 -20.42
C ARG A 44 -18.77 -12.59 -20.96
N HIS A 45 -18.91 -13.57 -21.85
CA HIS A 45 -17.78 -14.24 -22.50
C HIS A 45 -17.01 -13.28 -23.40
N VAL A 46 -17.70 -12.44 -24.16
CA VAL A 46 -17.08 -11.39 -24.99
C VAL A 46 -16.32 -10.40 -24.11
N GLN A 47 -16.94 -9.94 -23.03
CA GLN A 47 -16.30 -9.00 -22.07
C GLN A 47 -15.04 -9.61 -21.44
N ALA A 48 -15.07 -10.89 -21.06
CA ALA A 48 -13.91 -11.60 -20.50
C ALA A 48 -12.79 -11.73 -21.53
N TRP A 49 -13.14 -12.06 -22.78
CA TRP A 49 -12.18 -12.18 -23.88
C TRP A 49 -11.52 -10.85 -24.24
N GLU A 50 -12.31 -9.77 -24.39
CA GLU A 50 -11.78 -8.42 -24.64
C GLU A 50 -10.88 -7.93 -23.50
N ARG A 51 -11.21 -8.26 -22.25
CA ARG A 51 -10.38 -7.92 -21.10
C ARG A 51 -9.02 -8.62 -21.18
N LEU A 52 -8.99 -9.86 -21.63
CA LEU A 52 -7.77 -10.63 -21.87
C LEU A 52 -6.92 -10.01 -22.98
N ALA A 53 -7.54 -9.64 -24.11
CA ALA A 53 -6.87 -9.00 -25.23
C ALA A 53 -6.22 -7.66 -24.83
N ARG A 54 -6.95 -6.82 -24.10
CA ARG A 54 -6.42 -5.53 -23.58
C ARG A 54 -5.24 -5.70 -22.63
N LEU A 55 -5.20 -6.78 -21.85
CA LEU A 55 -4.09 -7.11 -20.97
C LEU A 55 -2.83 -7.47 -21.78
N GLN A 56 -3.03 -8.19 -22.88
CA GLN A 56 -1.96 -8.56 -23.79
C GLN A 56 -1.32 -7.35 -24.47
N ASP A 57 -2.14 -6.42 -24.96
CA ASP A 57 -1.65 -5.18 -25.61
C ASP A 57 -0.80 -4.36 -24.64
N LYS A 58 -1.22 -4.27 -23.37
CA LYS A 58 -0.45 -3.59 -22.31
C LYS A 58 0.84 -4.32 -21.93
N LEU A 59 0.83 -5.66 -21.89
CA LEU A 59 2.04 -6.46 -21.62
C LEU A 59 3.00 -6.46 -22.82
N GLY A 60 2.50 -6.36 -24.06
CA GLY A 60 3.31 -6.22 -25.25
C GLY A 60 4.03 -4.87 -25.36
N GLN A 61 3.56 -3.84 -24.66
CA GLN A 61 4.20 -2.52 -24.55
C GLN A 61 5.29 -2.45 -23.46
N LEU A 62 5.35 -3.45 -22.54
CA LEU A 62 6.42 -3.56 -21.58
C LEU A 62 7.67 -4.15 -22.25
N SER A 63 8.83 -3.54 -21.98
CA SER A 63 10.12 -3.89 -22.58
C SER A 63 10.36 -5.41 -22.64
N PRO A 64 10.89 -5.97 -23.76
CA PRO A 64 11.13 -7.41 -23.94
C PRO A 64 12.00 -8.08 -22.87
N ALA A 65 12.77 -7.30 -22.10
CA ALA A 65 13.62 -7.78 -21.03
C ALA A 65 12.86 -8.29 -19.80
N VAL A 66 11.62 -7.85 -19.57
CA VAL A 66 10.80 -8.25 -18.41
C VAL A 66 9.86 -9.41 -18.76
N ALA A 67 9.44 -9.53 -20.02
CA ALA A 67 8.48 -10.55 -20.47
C ALA A 67 9.12 -11.92 -20.79
N ARG A 68 10.40 -11.96 -21.19
CA ARG A 68 11.07 -13.20 -21.62
C ARG A 68 11.34 -14.23 -20.51
N PRO A 69 11.73 -13.90 -19.27
CA PRO A 69 12.01 -14.93 -18.26
C PRO A 69 10.78 -15.70 -17.79
N THR A 70 9.59 -15.08 -17.84
CA THR A 70 8.33 -15.68 -17.38
C THR A 70 7.69 -16.62 -18.41
N LEU A 71 7.99 -16.42 -19.69
CA LEU A 71 7.43 -17.23 -20.78
C LEU A 71 8.40 -18.33 -21.26
N ALA A 72 9.72 -18.15 -21.15
CA ALA A 72 10.73 -19.13 -21.59
C ALA A 72 10.92 -20.30 -20.61
N SER A 73 10.50 -20.19 -19.36
CA SER A 73 10.45 -21.30 -18.40
C SER A 73 9.20 -22.18 -18.52
N ALA A 74 8.27 -21.84 -19.41
CA ALA A 74 6.98 -22.50 -19.60
C ALA A 74 7.04 -23.75 -20.50
N ARG A 75 8.01 -24.61 -20.26
CA ARG A 75 7.84 -26.08 -20.48
C ARG A 75 7.06 -26.73 -19.34
N ALA A 76 6.51 -25.95 -18.44
CA ALA A 76 5.66 -26.39 -17.35
C ALA A 76 4.24 -26.66 -17.84
N LYS A 77 3.67 -27.76 -17.37
CA LYS A 77 2.38 -28.35 -17.68
C LYS A 77 1.26 -27.33 -17.88
N ARG A 78 0.37 -27.52 -18.85
CA ARG A 78 -0.85 -26.72 -19.17
C ARG A 78 -1.56 -26.14 -17.92
N ARG A 79 -1.58 -26.89 -16.82
CA ARG A 79 -2.15 -26.46 -15.53
C ARG A 79 -1.45 -25.24 -14.89
N ASP A 80 -0.15 -25.12 -15.04
CA ASP A 80 0.62 -24.04 -14.37
C ASP A 80 0.52 -22.73 -15.18
N VAL A 81 0.41 -22.84 -16.52
CA VAL A 81 0.12 -21.69 -17.38
C VAL A 81 -1.30 -21.15 -17.10
N LEU A 82 -2.28 -22.02 -16.91
CA LEU A 82 -3.65 -21.61 -16.53
C LEU A 82 -3.68 -20.94 -15.14
N LYS A 83 -2.92 -21.45 -14.19
CA LYS A 83 -2.82 -20.82 -12.85
C LYS A 83 -2.17 -19.45 -12.93
N VAL A 84 -1.07 -19.31 -13.66
CA VAL A 84 -0.39 -18.01 -13.84
C VAL A 84 -1.30 -17.02 -14.56
N LEU A 85 -2.03 -17.46 -15.59
CA LEU A 85 -2.95 -16.62 -16.34
C LEU A 85 -4.19 -16.24 -15.50
N SER A 86 -4.71 -17.15 -14.68
CA SER A 86 -5.80 -16.87 -13.73
C SER A 86 -5.34 -15.89 -12.64
N ILE A 87 -4.11 -16.00 -12.16
CA ILE A 87 -3.51 -15.05 -11.19
C ILE A 87 -3.30 -13.70 -11.85
N LEU A 88 -2.84 -13.64 -13.10
CA LEU A 88 -2.67 -12.40 -13.87
C LEU A 88 -4.02 -11.74 -14.19
N LEU A 89 -5.06 -12.52 -14.49
CA LEU A 89 -6.41 -12.01 -14.70
C LEU A 89 -7.07 -11.52 -13.41
N MET A 90 -6.81 -12.20 -12.29
CA MET A 90 -7.22 -11.74 -10.95
C MET A 90 -6.42 -10.52 -10.51
N ALA A 91 -5.11 -10.51 -10.71
CA ALA A 91 -4.26 -9.36 -10.46
C ALA A 91 -4.61 -8.17 -11.38
N GLY A 92 -4.95 -8.42 -12.65
CA GLY A 92 -5.49 -7.43 -13.57
C GLY A 92 -6.87 -6.92 -13.16
N GLY A 93 -7.70 -7.75 -12.54
CA GLY A 93 -8.99 -7.38 -11.94
C GLY A 93 -8.87 -6.65 -10.61
N ALA A 94 -7.99 -7.12 -9.74
CA ALA A 94 -7.64 -6.46 -8.49
C ALA A 94 -6.69 -5.27 -8.71
N GLY A 95 -5.82 -5.32 -9.72
CA GLY A 95 -4.95 -4.24 -10.12
C GLY A 95 -5.70 -3.04 -10.72
N THR A 96 -6.87 -3.24 -11.37
CA THR A 96 -7.73 -2.10 -11.77
C THR A 96 -8.49 -1.51 -10.58
N LEU A 97 -8.79 -2.29 -9.54
CA LEU A 97 -9.30 -1.77 -8.27
C LEU A 97 -8.19 -1.06 -7.47
N ALA A 98 -6.99 -1.61 -7.42
CA ALA A 98 -5.83 -0.98 -6.80
C ALA A 98 -5.31 0.23 -7.62
N TRP A 99 -5.41 0.20 -8.95
CA TRP A 99 -5.09 1.36 -9.79
C TRP A 99 -6.14 2.48 -9.73
N ASN A 100 -7.40 2.15 -9.48
CA ASN A 100 -8.41 3.19 -9.19
C ASN A 100 -8.28 3.77 -7.78
N THR A 101 -7.54 3.09 -6.89
CA THR A 101 -7.28 3.57 -5.52
C THR A 101 -5.87 4.15 -5.33
N THR A 102 -4.91 3.84 -6.22
CA THR A 102 -3.57 4.46 -6.18
C THR A 102 -3.54 5.59 -7.21
N PRO A 103 -3.56 6.86 -6.79
CA PRO A 103 -3.51 7.98 -7.71
C PRO A 103 -2.23 7.91 -8.55
N LEU A 104 -2.32 8.20 -9.86
CA LEU A 104 -1.16 8.27 -10.77
C LEU A 104 0.06 9.02 -10.20
N PRO A 105 -0.11 10.11 -9.41
CA PRO A 105 1.00 10.79 -8.77
C PRO A 105 1.86 9.89 -7.87
N THR A 106 1.28 8.92 -7.14
CA THR A 106 2.05 8.03 -6.26
C THR A 106 2.94 7.06 -7.02
N LEU A 107 2.59 6.73 -8.27
CA LEU A 107 3.41 5.86 -9.13
C LEU A 107 4.63 6.58 -9.71
N MET A 108 4.57 7.91 -9.85
CA MET A 108 5.59 8.77 -10.42
C MET A 108 6.38 9.55 -9.37
N ALA A 109 6.18 9.26 -8.08
CA ALA A 109 6.85 9.94 -6.97
C ALA A 109 8.36 9.79 -7.01
N ASP A 110 9.10 10.84 -6.62
CA ASP A 110 10.57 10.88 -6.62
C ASP A 110 11.20 9.79 -5.73
N GLN A 111 10.58 9.51 -4.58
CA GLN A 111 10.99 8.43 -3.68
C GLN A 111 9.79 7.57 -3.31
N ARG A 112 9.98 6.24 -3.33
CA ARG A 112 8.94 5.26 -3.03
C ARG A 112 9.49 4.06 -2.30
N THR A 113 8.64 3.48 -1.43
CA THR A 113 8.87 2.17 -0.80
C THR A 113 7.72 1.22 -1.13
N GLY A 114 8.03 -0.05 -1.29
CA GLY A 114 7.04 -1.12 -1.38
C GLY A 114 6.48 -1.52 -0.01
N THR A 115 5.51 -2.45 -0.02
CA THR A 115 4.96 -3.03 1.22
C THR A 115 6.05 -3.77 1.99
N GLY A 116 6.25 -3.42 3.27
CA GLY A 116 7.28 -3.95 4.14
C GLY A 116 8.68 -3.33 3.93
N GLU A 117 8.88 -2.54 2.87
CA GLU A 117 10.14 -1.84 2.62
C GLU A 117 10.20 -0.55 3.45
N ARG A 118 11.37 -0.25 3.97
CA ARG A 118 11.74 1.02 4.61
C ARG A 118 13.02 1.54 4.00
N ARG A 119 13.13 2.87 3.87
CA ARG A 119 14.28 3.49 3.21
C ARG A 119 14.68 4.78 3.91
N ARG A 120 15.98 4.98 4.06
CA ARG A 120 16.55 6.26 4.51
C ARG A 120 17.14 7.00 3.31
N VAL A 121 16.85 8.29 3.21
CA VAL A 121 17.32 9.19 2.16
C VAL A 121 17.89 10.43 2.82
N GLN A 122 19.09 10.84 2.41
CA GLN A 122 19.63 12.15 2.77
C GLN A 122 19.22 13.14 1.69
N LEU A 123 18.63 14.26 2.10
CA LEU A 123 18.21 15.33 1.21
C LEU A 123 19.33 16.31 0.93
N ASP A 124 19.20 17.12 -0.13
CA ASP A 124 20.25 18.03 -0.62
C ASP A 124 20.65 19.10 0.41
N ASP A 125 19.76 19.44 1.36
CA ASP A 125 20.03 20.38 2.45
C ASP A 125 20.68 19.72 3.68
N GLY A 126 20.98 18.41 3.60
CA GLY A 126 21.49 17.61 4.70
C GLY A 126 20.44 17.04 5.65
N SER A 127 19.16 17.39 5.47
CA SER A 127 18.05 16.79 6.23
C SER A 127 17.95 15.28 5.96
N GLN A 128 17.49 14.52 6.95
CA GLN A 128 17.26 13.09 6.81
C GLN A 128 15.78 12.80 6.67
N LEU A 129 15.44 11.98 5.69
CA LEU A 129 14.10 11.49 5.41
C LEU A 129 14.10 9.96 5.53
N GLN A 130 13.30 9.41 6.40
CA GLN A 130 13.02 7.98 6.46
C GLN A 130 11.61 7.71 5.95
N LEU A 131 11.49 6.79 5.01
CA LEU A 131 10.22 6.34 4.45
C LEU A 131 9.85 5.00 5.08
N ASN A 132 8.63 4.89 5.60
CA ASN A 132 8.05 3.65 6.08
C ASN A 132 7.46 2.82 4.93
N THR A 133 6.81 1.71 5.23
CA THR A 133 6.14 0.82 4.28
C THR A 133 5.16 1.56 3.38
N ALA A 134 5.09 1.18 2.09
CA ALA A 134 4.12 1.66 1.11
C ALA A 134 4.00 3.20 1.05
N THR A 135 5.13 3.89 1.10
CA THR A 135 5.23 5.35 1.15
C THR A 135 5.63 5.93 -0.20
N ALA A 136 5.09 7.09 -0.55
CA ALA A 136 5.43 7.84 -1.75
C ALA A 136 5.54 9.34 -1.46
N VAL A 137 6.65 9.96 -1.87
CA VAL A 137 6.94 11.39 -1.66
C VAL A 137 7.56 12.02 -2.89
N ASP A 138 7.21 13.30 -3.12
CA ASP A 138 7.94 14.20 -4.02
C ASP A 138 8.78 15.17 -3.20
N ILE A 139 9.97 15.53 -3.72
CA ILE A 139 10.89 16.46 -3.08
C ILE A 139 11.09 17.66 -4.01
N ARG A 140 10.74 18.85 -3.54
CA ARG A 140 10.78 20.10 -4.34
C ARG A 140 11.49 21.20 -3.57
N TYR A 141 12.75 21.42 -3.89
CA TYR A 141 13.53 22.48 -3.29
C TYR A 141 13.64 23.66 -4.26
N SER A 142 13.50 24.86 -3.71
CA SER A 142 13.67 26.13 -4.44
C SER A 142 14.60 27.06 -3.66
N ALA A 143 14.82 28.28 -4.20
CA ALA A 143 15.57 29.32 -3.50
C ALA A 143 14.90 29.81 -2.21
N HIS A 144 13.59 29.56 -2.03
CA HIS A 144 12.79 30.11 -0.92
C HIS A 144 12.13 29.06 -0.05
N LEU A 145 12.07 27.79 -0.47
CA LEU A 145 11.30 26.75 0.17
C LEU A 145 11.97 25.38 0.01
N ARG A 146 11.97 24.60 1.07
CA ARG A 146 12.30 23.16 1.08
C ARG A 146 10.98 22.40 1.28
N GLU A 147 10.43 21.88 0.19
CA GLU A 147 9.12 21.22 0.19
C GLU A 147 9.29 19.71 0.04
N VAL A 148 8.58 18.93 0.87
CA VAL A 148 8.34 17.50 0.72
C VAL A 148 6.84 17.28 0.63
N ARG A 149 6.36 16.64 -0.42
CA ARG A 149 4.96 16.24 -0.56
C ARG A 149 4.80 14.80 -0.22
N LEU A 150 4.13 14.50 0.88
CA LEU A 150 3.74 13.14 1.23
C LEU A 150 2.43 12.80 0.52
N LEU A 151 2.54 11.96 -0.51
CA LEU A 151 1.41 11.53 -1.33
C LEU A 151 0.66 10.37 -0.67
N GLN A 152 1.38 9.49 0.03
CA GLN A 152 0.85 8.32 0.71
C GLN A 152 1.87 7.80 1.72
N GLY A 153 1.40 7.18 2.80
CA GLY A 153 2.23 6.41 3.73
C GLY A 153 2.74 7.24 4.91
N GLU A 154 3.97 7.00 5.32
CA GLU A 154 4.50 7.55 6.57
C GLU A 154 5.99 7.86 6.43
N ILE A 155 6.37 9.04 6.90
CA ILE A 155 7.75 9.51 6.89
C ILE A 155 8.19 10.03 8.26
N GLN A 156 9.45 9.84 8.60
CA GLN A 156 10.12 10.60 9.64
C GLN A 156 11.09 11.58 9.00
N ILE A 157 11.12 12.79 9.51
CA ILE A 157 12.01 13.86 9.04
C ILE A 157 12.83 14.36 10.22
N GLU A 158 14.12 14.48 9.99
CA GLU A 158 15.05 15.23 10.85
C GLU A 158 15.63 16.37 10.02
N THR A 159 15.19 17.60 10.31
CA THR A 159 15.58 18.76 9.50
C THR A 159 16.97 19.24 9.84
N ALA A 160 17.81 19.47 8.83
CA ALA A 160 19.08 20.15 8.97
C ALA A 160 18.88 21.67 9.11
N ARG A 161 19.85 22.33 9.74
CA ARG A 161 19.92 23.79 9.77
C ARG A 161 20.23 24.32 8.35
N ASP A 162 19.41 25.20 7.85
CA ASP A 162 19.57 25.80 6.53
C ASP A 162 20.26 27.17 6.62
N ALA A 163 21.37 27.33 5.90
CA ALA A 163 22.13 28.58 5.90
C ALA A 163 21.34 29.77 5.32
N SER A 164 20.41 29.49 4.40
CA SER A 164 19.53 30.49 3.80
C SER A 164 18.23 30.71 4.57
N ALA A 165 18.07 30.05 5.73
CA ALA A 165 16.87 30.11 6.58
C ALA A 165 15.55 29.81 5.84
N ARG A 166 15.61 29.00 4.76
CA ARG A 166 14.43 28.59 4.00
C ARG A 166 13.56 27.70 4.88
N PRO A 167 12.25 27.93 4.94
CA PRO A 167 11.35 27.06 5.68
C PRO A 167 11.36 25.64 5.09
N PHE A 168 11.23 24.64 5.96
CA PHE A 168 10.99 23.25 5.60
C PHE A 168 9.51 22.95 5.79
N VAL A 169 8.82 22.52 4.74
CA VAL A 169 7.37 22.29 4.79
C VAL A 169 7.03 20.93 4.20
N VAL A 170 6.25 20.15 4.94
CA VAL A 170 5.63 18.93 4.42
C VAL A 170 4.20 19.25 4.00
N HIS A 171 3.83 18.90 2.78
CA HIS A 171 2.47 18.99 2.27
C HIS A 171 1.84 17.61 2.18
N THR A 172 0.58 17.52 2.59
CA THR A 172 -0.33 16.40 2.33
C THR A 172 -1.57 16.91 1.62
N ALA A 173 -2.48 16.02 1.23
CA ALA A 173 -3.77 16.43 0.67
C ALA A 173 -4.62 17.24 1.66
N GLU A 174 -4.39 17.06 2.97
CA GLU A 174 -5.15 17.69 4.05
C GLU A 174 -4.60 19.05 4.48
N GLY A 175 -3.33 19.36 4.15
CA GLY A 175 -2.75 20.64 4.54
C GLY A 175 -1.23 20.66 4.55
N SER A 176 -0.66 21.50 5.40
CA SER A 176 0.79 21.72 5.49
C SER A 176 1.32 21.68 6.92
N ILE A 177 2.54 21.17 7.06
CA ILE A 177 3.29 21.06 8.30
C ILE A 177 4.62 21.79 8.11
N ARG A 178 4.81 22.91 8.81
CA ARG A 178 6.05 23.68 8.81
C ARG A 178 6.93 23.25 9.96
N ALA A 179 8.13 22.80 9.67
CA ALA A 179 9.11 22.43 10.66
C ALA A 179 9.81 23.66 11.26
N LEU A 180 10.05 23.63 12.56
CA LEU A 180 10.77 24.68 13.31
C LEU A 180 12.12 24.14 13.82
N GLY A 181 12.87 23.41 12.97
CA GLY A 181 14.15 22.79 13.34
C GLY A 181 13.95 21.52 14.16
N THR A 182 13.30 20.48 13.60
CA THR A 182 12.61 19.44 14.35
C THR A 182 12.85 18.04 13.82
N ARG A 183 12.64 17.03 14.69
CA ARG A 183 12.44 15.63 14.32
C ARG A 183 10.97 15.27 14.58
N PHE A 184 10.28 14.79 13.53
CA PHE A 184 8.86 14.51 13.57
C PHE A 184 8.46 13.43 12.57
N VAL A 185 7.37 12.76 12.85
CA VAL A 185 6.73 11.76 11.97
C VAL A 185 5.47 12.37 11.37
N VAL A 186 5.25 12.15 10.08
CA VAL A 186 4.01 12.46 9.37
C VAL A 186 3.48 11.19 8.76
N ARG A 187 2.26 10.82 9.12
CA ARG A 187 1.53 9.71 8.53
C ARG A 187 0.30 10.24 7.79
N HIS A 188 0.20 9.91 6.52
CA HIS A 188 -0.91 10.27 5.67
C HIS A 188 -1.70 9.00 5.29
N ASP A 189 -2.91 8.90 5.80
CA ASP A 189 -3.91 7.90 5.45
C ASP A 189 -4.98 8.52 4.51
N THR A 190 -5.95 7.76 4.05
CA THR A 190 -6.88 8.09 2.97
C THR A 190 -7.59 9.47 3.06
N ALA A 191 -7.76 10.03 4.24
CA ALA A 191 -8.43 11.33 4.44
C ALA A 191 -7.96 12.08 5.70
N GLN A 192 -6.84 11.68 6.28
CA GLN A 192 -6.34 12.22 7.53
C GLN A 192 -4.82 12.19 7.55
N THR A 193 -4.24 13.23 8.10
CA THR A 193 -2.82 13.32 8.40
C THR A 193 -2.60 13.36 9.90
N LEU A 194 -1.74 12.46 10.40
CA LEU A 194 -1.26 12.45 11.78
C LEU A 194 0.17 12.99 11.81
N VAL A 195 0.44 13.91 12.71
CA VAL A 195 1.78 14.44 12.98
C VAL A 195 2.16 14.18 14.42
N SER A 196 3.33 13.56 14.65
CA SER A 196 3.90 13.32 15.98
C SER A 196 5.28 13.95 16.05
N VAL A 197 5.53 14.79 17.06
CA VAL A 197 6.78 15.55 17.22
C VAL A 197 7.65 14.88 18.28
N GLN A 198 8.90 14.57 17.93
CA GLN A 198 9.88 14.00 18.85
C GLN A 198 10.79 15.08 19.43
N GLU A 199 11.18 16.10 18.64
CA GLU A 199 12.07 17.17 19.07
C GLU A 199 11.57 18.52 18.53
N HIS A 200 11.68 19.55 19.34
CA HIS A 200 11.26 20.92 19.05
C HIS A 200 9.77 21.06 18.75
N ALA A 201 9.38 21.67 17.64
CA ALA A 201 7.98 21.94 17.33
C ALA A 201 7.72 22.02 15.82
N VAL A 202 6.46 21.80 15.44
CA VAL A 202 5.94 22.08 14.08
C VAL A 202 4.72 22.99 14.15
N GLU A 203 4.40 23.63 13.04
CA GLU A 203 3.16 24.39 12.83
C GLU A 203 2.31 23.66 11.78
N VAL A 204 1.08 23.30 12.14
CA VAL A 204 0.12 22.61 11.29
C VAL A 204 -0.95 23.57 10.81
N ARG A 205 -1.27 23.53 9.51
CA ARG A 205 -2.38 24.24 8.88
C ARG A 205 -3.19 23.29 8.03
N SER A 206 -4.49 23.24 8.24
CA SER A 206 -5.44 22.55 7.36
C SER A 206 -5.54 23.28 6.01
N ALA A 207 -5.89 22.54 4.95
CA ALA A 207 -5.96 23.08 3.60
C ALA A 207 -7.08 24.11 3.38
N VAL A 208 -8.19 23.97 4.10
CA VAL A 208 -9.41 24.78 3.91
C VAL A 208 -9.65 25.76 5.06
N LEU A 209 -9.26 25.41 6.29
CA LEU A 209 -9.50 26.28 7.44
C LEU A 209 -8.66 27.55 7.36
N SER A 210 -9.35 28.68 7.34
CA SER A 210 -8.73 29.99 7.53
C SER A 210 -8.57 30.23 9.05
N GLY A 211 -7.34 30.20 9.53
CA GLY A 211 -7.05 30.40 10.95
C GLY A 211 -5.55 30.38 11.25
N PRO A 212 -5.17 30.64 12.50
CA PRO A 212 -3.78 30.53 12.93
C PRO A 212 -3.31 29.06 12.79
N ALA A 213 -2.02 28.87 12.54
CA ALA A 213 -1.43 27.56 12.58
C ALA A 213 -1.52 26.97 13.99
N VAL A 214 -1.79 25.67 14.07
CA VAL A 214 -1.74 24.93 15.33
C VAL A 214 -0.30 24.51 15.59
N ARG A 215 0.28 24.96 16.69
CA ARG A 215 1.61 24.55 17.14
C ARG A 215 1.53 23.21 17.86
N VAL A 216 2.45 22.31 17.51
CA VAL A 216 2.60 20.99 18.13
C VAL A 216 4.04 20.88 18.62
N ASP A 217 4.22 20.74 19.92
CA ASP A 217 5.53 20.68 20.57
C ASP A 217 6.01 19.24 20.77
N ALA A 218 7.28 19.07 21.14
CA ALA A 218 7.87 17.76 21.41
C ALA A 218 7.04 16.94 22.40
N GLY A 219 6.86 15.64 22.12
CA GLY A 219 6.02 14.73 22.90
C GLY A 219 4.53 14.87 22.63
N GLN A 220 4.12 15.69 21.66
CA GLN A 220 2.74 15.88 21.26
C GLN A 220 2.48 15.37 19.86
N GLN A 221 1.20 15.12 19.56
CA GLN A 221 0.69 14.77 18.25
C GLN A 221 -0.63 15.45 17.97
N VAL A 222 -0.96 15.60 16.70
CA VAL A 222 -2.23 16.10 16.21
C VAL A 222 -2.64 15.37 14.96
N SER A 223 -3.93 15.06 14.84
CA SER A 223 -4.54 14.64 13.59
C SER A 223 -5.28 15.79 12.94
N PHE A 224 -5.25 15.85 11.62
CA PHE A 224 -6.02 16.86 10.89
C PHE A 224 -6.52 16.32 9.55
N ARG A 225 -7.60 16.94 9.10
CA ARG A 225 -8.24 16.75 7.80
C ARG A 225 -8.24 18.06 7.04
N ARG A 226 -8.77 18.06 5.83
CA ARG A 226 -8.84 19.27 4.98
C ARG A 226 -9.59 20.43 5.66
N ASP A 227 -10.56 20.14 6.50
CA ASP A 227 -11.53 21.07 7.09
C ASP A 227 -11.55 21.03 8.62
N ALA A 228 -10.68 20.26 9.25
CA ALA A 228 -10.62 20.13 10.70
C ALA A 228 -9.20 19.87 11.20
N VAL A 229 -8.87 20.41 12.36
CA VAL A 229 -7.70 20.06 13.16
C VAL A 229 -8.18 19.57 14.51
N ASP A 230 -7.83 18.36 14.88
CA ASP A 230 -8.24 17.77 16.16
C ASP A 230 -7.47 18.43 17.32
N ALA A 231 -7.86 18.13 18.55
CA ALA A 231 -7.12 18.59 19.73
C ALA A 231 -5.72 17.98 19.77
N VAL A 232 -4.73 18.80 20.14
CA VAL A 232 -3.36 18.33 20.38
C VAL A 232 -3.36 17.37 21.57
N GLN A 233 -2.74 16.20 21.41
CA GLN A 233 -2.68 15.13 22.39
C GLN A 233 -1.23 14.73 22.67
N ARG A 234 -1.00 13.97 23.74
CA ARG A 234 0.31 13.38 24.00
C ARG A 234 0.61 12.33 22.90
N ALA A 235 1.79 12.42 22.31
CA ALA A 235 2.25 11.42 21.34
C ALA A 235 2.56 10.08 22.02
N SER A 236 2.39 8.99 21.29
CA SER A 236 2.98 7.72 21.71
C SER A 236 4.51 7.84 21.76
N ALA A 237 5.11 7.42 22.86
CA ALA A 237 6.57 7.44 23.02
C ALA A 237 7.32 6.59 21.97
N GLN A 238 6.60 5.70 21.29
CA GLN A 238 7.13 4.77 20.29
C GLN A 238 6.61 5.06 18.87
N SER A 239 6.10 6.27 18.61
CA SER A 239 5.59 6.66 17.29
C SER A 239 6.63 6.56 16.16
N ASP A 240 7.92 6.54 16.50
CA ASP A 240 9.05 6.40 15.60
C ASP A 240 9.74 5.03 15.66
N ALA A 241 9.21 4.06 16.41
CA ALA A 241 9.87 2.76 16.60
C ALA A 241 10.15 2.02 15.28
N TRP A 242 9.32 2.22 14.26
CA TRP A 242 9.47 1.64 12.93
C TRP A 242 10.77 2.07 12.23
N THR A 243 11.36 3.20 12.60
CA THR A 243 12.67 3.65 12.07
C THR A 243 13.83 2.77 12.51
N ARG A 244 13.58 1.94 13.54
CA ARG A 244 14.50 0.91 14.08
C ARG A 244 13.97 -0.51 13.84
N ASP A 245 13.12 -0.69 12.82
CA ASP A 245 12.51 -1.97 12.46
C ASP A 245 11.63 -2.59 13.54
N MET A 246 11.04 -1.77 14.42
CA MET A 246 10.24 -2.23 15.55
C MET A 246 8.80 -1.72 15.47
N LEU A 247 7.86 -2.54 15.88
CA LEU A 247 6.51 -2.15 16.27
C LEU A 247 6.40 -2.34 17.78
N VAL A 248 6.25 -1.24 18.51
CA VAL A 248 6.13 -1.26 19.96
C VAL A 248 4.72 -0.81 20.34
N VAL A 249 4.00 -1.68 21.05
CA VAL A 249 2.61 -1.43 21.44
C VAL A 249 2.46 -1.65 22.95
N ASN A 250 1.57 -0.88 23.57
CA ASN A 250 1.25 -0.96 24.96
C ASN A 250 -0.27 -0.94 25.15
N ASP A 251 -0.83 -2.04 25.61
CA ASP A 251 -2.26 -2.24 25.85
C ASP A 251 -3.15 -1.96 24.62
N TRP A 252 -2.67 -2.32 23.42
CA TRP A 252 -3.47 -2.17 22.20
C TRP A 252 -4.52 -3.24 22.09
N ARG A 253 -5.66 -2.92 21.45
CA ARG A 253 -6.60 -3.96 21.01
C ARG A 253 -5.95 -4.80 19.92
N LEU A 254 -6.22 -6.10 19.93
CA LEU A 254 -5.65 -7.01 18.93
C LEU A 254 -6.04 -6.61 17.50
N GLU A 255 -7.26 -6.12 17.29
CA GLU A 255 -7.69 -5.62 15.97
C GLU A 255 -6.86 -4.43 15.48
N ASP A 256 -6.47 -3.51 16.38
CA ASP A 256 -5.65 -2.34 16.03
C ASP A 256 -4.21 -2.78 15.71
N PHE A 257 -3.69 -3.72 16.48
CA PHE A 257 -2.39 -4.33 16.23
C PHE A 257 -2.36 -5.07 14.88
N VAL A 258 -3.37 -5.88 14.59
CA VAL A 258 -3.51 -6.61 13.31
C VAL A 258 -3.62 -5.62 12.14
N ARG A 259 -4.38 -4.54 12.29
CA ARG A 259 -4.52 -3.47 11.29
C ARG A 259 -3.19 -2.76 11.03
N GLU A 260 -2.41 -2.47 12.06
CA GLU A 260 -1.07 -1.89 11.89
C GLU A 260 -0.11 -2.87 11.25
N LEU A 261 -0.09 -4.15 11.69
CA LEU A 261 0.76 -5.19 11.13
C LEU A 261 0.45 -5.46 9.65
N GLN A 262 -0.83 -5.34 9.25
CA GLN A 262 -1.27 -5.46 7.86
C GLN A 262 -0.52 -4.51 6.91
N ARG A 263 -0.10 -3.34 7.36
CA ARG A 263 0.65 -2.37 6.54
C ARG A 263 1.99 -2.92 6.06
N TYR A 264 2.59 -3.83 6.82
CA TYR A 264 3.95 -4.35 6.61
C TYR A 264 3.98 -5.68 5.84
N ARG A 265 2.82 -6.23 5.48
CA ARG A 265 2.75 -7.49 4.72
C ARG A 265 1.91 -7.36 3.46
N PRO A 266 2.31 -8.02 2.35
CA PRO A 266 1.45 -8.11 1.18
C PRO A 266 0.24 -9.02 1.46
N GLY A 267 -0.90 -8.65 0.87
CA GLY A 267 -2.14 -9.43 0.98
C GLY A 267 -3.06 -8.94 2.09
N HIS A 268 -3.85 -9.83 2.68
CA HIS A 268 -4.86 -9.52 3.69
C HIS A 268 -4.58 -10.24 5.01
N LEU A 269 -4.66 -9.50 6.11
CA LEU A 269 -4.59 -10.01 7.46
C LEU A 269 -5.87 -9.63 8.22
N GLY A 270 -6.76 -10.59 8.43
CA GLY A 270 -8.01 -10.40 9.18
C GLY A 270 -7.83 -10.61 10.68
N CYS A 271 -8.79 -10.08 11.44
CA CYS A 271 -8.96 -10.35 12.87
C CYS A 271 -10.43 -10.70 13.13
N ASP A 272 -10.67 -11.87 13.70
CA ASP A 272 -12.02 -12.29 14.05
C ASP A 272 -12.57 -11.36 15.16
N PRO A 273 -13.84 -10.88 15.04
CA PRO A 273 -14.45 -10.05 16.07
C PRO A 273 -14.42 -10.65 17.49
N ALA A 274 -14.46 -11.98 17.61
CA ALA A 274 -14.43 -12.67 18.91
C ALA A 274 -13.12 -12.44 19.69
N VAL A 275 -12.01 -12.16 18.99
CA VAL A 275 -10.69 -11.91 19.61
C VAL A 275 -10.23 -10.47 19.45
N ALA A 276 -10.97 -9.64 18.75
CA ALA A 276 -10.62 -8.25 18.44
C ALA A 276 -10.31 -7.38 19.66
N ALA A 277 -11.01 -7.63 20.77
CA ALA A 277 -10.88 -6.90 22.02
C ALA A 277 -9.71 -7.36 22.91
N LEU A 278 -9.05 -8.48 22.61
CA LEU A 278 -7.88 -8.93 23.38
C LEU A 278 -6.81 -7.83 23.40
N ARG A 279 -6.07 -7.78 24.52
CA ARG A 279 -5.04 -6.77 24.71
C ARG A 279 -3.66 -7.34 24.46
N ILE A 280 -2.84 -6.55 23.78
CA ILE A 280 -1.47 -6.90 23.45
C ILE A 280 -0.50 -5.78 23.83
N SER A 281 0.60 -6.17 24.46
CA SER A 281 1.75 -5.32 24.75
C SER A 281 3.02 -6.03 24.33
N GLY A 282 3.98 -5.31 23.79
CA GLY A 282 5.26 -5.89 23.40
C GLY A 282 6.00 -5.05 22.38
N ALA A 283 7.19 -5.53 22.05
CA ALA A 283 8.06 -4.98 21.01
C ALA A 283 8.31 -6.08 19.97
N PHE A 284 7.95 -5.82 18.72
CA PHE A 284 7.93 -6.79 17.64
C PHE A 284 8.85 -6.33 16.51
N HIS A 285 9.74 -7.22 16.05
CA HIS A 285 10.59 -6.94 14.91
C HIS A 285 9.82 -7.02 13.58
N LEU A 286 9.75 -5.91 12.85
CA LEU A 286 9.03 -5.79 11.57
C LEU A 286 9.73 -6.49 10.39
N THR A 287 10.86 -7.15 10.62
CA THR A 287 11.59 -7.90 9.58
C THR A 287 10.85 -9.15 9.12
N SER A 288 10.00 -9.74 9.98
CA SER A 288 9.18 -10.90 9.66
C SER A 288 7.81 -10.82 10.33
N THR A 289 6.80 -10.47 9.53
CA THR A 289 5.41 -10.43 10.01
C THR A 289 4.87 -11.82 10.35
N ASP A 290 5.38 -12.88 9.70
CA ASP A 290 4.96 -14.25 10.00
C ASP A 290 5.47 -14.71 11.37
N THR A 291 6.71 -14.36 11.74
CA THR A 291 7.23 -14.60 13.10
C THR A 291 6.42 -13.87 14.16
N ILE A 292 5.97 -12.64 13.88
CA ILE A 292 5.10 -11.90 14.79
C ILE A 292 3.78 -12.66 14.98
N LEU A 293 3.16 -13.13 13.90
CA LEU A 293 1.90 -13.89 13.96
C LEU A 293 2.05 -15.22 14.73
N ASP A 294 3.17 -15.93 14.54
CA ASP A 294 3.44 -17.16 15.29
C ASP A 294 3.60 -16.89 16.81
N ASN A 295 4.26 -15.78 17.15
CA ASN A 295 4.41 -15.38 18.56
C ASN A 295 3.06 -15.03 19.22
N LEU A 296 2.07 -14.52 18.47
CA LEU A 296 0.72 -14.26 19.01
C LEU A 296 0.06 -15.53 19.52
N THR A 297 0.24 -16.65 18.84
CA THR A 297 -0.36 -17.94 19.24
C THR A 297 0.22 -18.50 20.52
N SER A 298 1.44 -18.09 20.90
CA SER A 298 2.10 -18.49 22.13
C SER A 298 1.71 -17.64 23.34
N THR A 299 1.17 -16.43 23.10
CA THR A 299 0.90 -15.45 24.16
C THR A 299 -0.59 -15.17 24.37
N LEU A 300 -1.42 -15.40 23.37
CA LEU A 300 -2.85 -15.14 23.37
C LEU A 300 -3.62 -16.42 23.00
N PRO A 301 -4.87 -16.58 23.44
CA PRO A 301 -5.73 -17.71 23.07
C PRO A 301 -6.27 -17.54 21.64
N VAL A 302 -5.35 -17.49 20.67
CA VAL A 302 -5.65 -17.31 19.26
C VAL A 302 -4.90 -18.32 18.41
N ARG A 303 -5.44 -18.60 17.23
CA ARG A 303 -4.77 -19.36 16.17
C ARG A 303 -4.66 -18.53 14.92
N ILE A 304 -3.64 -18.80 14.09
CA ILE A 304 -3.48 -18.15 12.80
C ILE A 304 -3.95 -19.10 11.71
N ARG A 305 -5.08 -18.79 11.09
CA ARG A 305 -5.58 -19.52 9.92
C ARG A 305 -4.99 -18.90 8.66
N ARG A 306 -4.13 -19.66 7.97
CA ARG A 306 -3.50 -19.26 6.72
C ARG A 306 -4.25 -19.91 5.54
N PHE A 307 -4.91 -19.09 4.72
CA PHE A 307 -5.57 -19.55 3.49
C PHE A 307 -4.59 -19.60 2.32
N SER A 308 -3.62 -18.68 2.31
CA SER A 308 -2.52 -18.61 1.36
C SER A 308 -1.39 -17.77 1.97
N ARG A 309 -0.26 -17.64 1.24
CA ARG A 309 0.82 -16.72 1.66
C ARG A 309 0.39 -15.24 1.72
N TYR A 310 -0.73 -14.90 1.05
CA TYR A 310 -1.26 -13.53 0.99
C TYR A 310 -2.53 -13.34 1.81
N TRP A 311 -3.08 -14.38 2.41
CA TRP A 311 -4.31 -14.27 3.18
C TRP A 311 -4.22 -15.08 4.46
N ALA A 312 -4.27 -14.38 5.58
CA ALA A 312 -4.31 -14.96 6.91
C ALA A 312 -5.37 -14.28 7.78
N SER A 313 -5.83 -14.97 8.80
CA SER A 313 -6.77 -14.45 9.79
C SER A 313 -6.34 -14.88 11.19
N VAL A 314 -6.46 -13.98 12.16
CA VAL A 314 -6.33 -14.26 13.58
C VAL A 314 -7.70 -14.63 14.10
N GLU A 315 -7.86 -15.86 14.60
CA GLU A 315 -9.12 -16.45 15.03
C GLU A 315 -9.01 -16.98 16.47
N PRO A 316 -10.13 -17.18 17.20
CA PRO A 316 -10.08 -17.88 18.50
C PRO A 316 -9.59 -19.33 18.33
N VAL A 317 -8.99 -19.89 19.39
CA VAL A 317 -8.58 -21.31 19.45
C VAL A 317 -9.78 -22.23 19.35
#